data_7c4ea8a2d692d91335469875fd85803a
#
_entry.id   7c4ea8a2d692d91335469875fd85803a
#
_cell.length_a   1.000
_cell.length_b   1.000
_cell.length_c   1.000
_cell.angle_alpha   90.00
_cell.angle_beta   90.00
_cell.angle_gamma   90.00
#
_symmetry.space_group_name_H-M   'P 1'
#
loop_
_entity.id
_entity.type
_entity.pdbx_description
1 polymer ?
#
loop_
_entity_poly.entity_id
_entity_poly.type
_entity_poly.pdbx_seq_one_letter_code
_entity_poly.pdbx_strand_id
1 'polypeptide(L)'
;LYDENDAVVGVATGDMGVSREGEQKGSFTPGYELRGKYTIFAEGCRGHLGKQLIKKFELNKNSGTQHYGIGLKELWSVAPEKHVPGKVIHAVGWPLGLKPGEATGGTFLYHLPDNQVSLGLIADLSYSNPHMSPYDEMQRWKHHPLISDVLQGGERISYGARALVKGGFQAIPKLTVPGGLLVGDDAGFLNFLKIKGSHTAMKSG
;
A
#
# COMPACT_ATOMS: atom_id res chain seq x y z
N LEU A 1 3.96 12.48 -20.60
CA LEU A 1 3.97 13.14 -21.93
C LEU A 1 2.53 13.36 -22.38
N TYR A 2 2.29 14.51 -22.96
CA TYR A 2 0.98 14.89 -23.51
C TYR A 2 1.14 15.35 -24.96
N ASP A 3 0.11 15.15 -25.77
CA ASP A 3 0.04 15.74 -27.11
C ASP A 3 -0.60 17.15 -27.07
N GLU A 4 -0.80 17.73 -28.24
CA GLU A 4 -1.40 19.07 -28.43
C GLU A 4 -2.87 19.18 -27.97
N ASN A 5 -3.55 18.03 -27.82
CA ASN A 5 -4.92 17.91 -27.34
C ASN A 5 -5.02 17.51 -25.86
N ASP A 6 -3.91 17.59 -25.12
CA ASP A 6 -3.80 17.16 -23.73
C ASP A 6 -4.03 15.64 -23.52
N ALA A 7 -3.99 14.80 -24.56
CA ALA A 7 -4.05 13.36 -24.38
C ALA A 7 -2.68 12.82 -23.91
N VAL A 8 -2.73 11.86 -23.00
CA VAL A 8 -1.54 11.15 -22.54
C VAL A 8 -0.99 10.29 -23.67
N VAL A 9 0.27 10.47 -24.05
CA VAL A 9 0.95 9.74 -25.13
C VAL A 9 2.15 8.92 -24.63
N GLY A 10 2.35 8.86 -23.33
CA GLY A 10 3.43 8.13 -22.73
C GLY A 10 3.99 8.76 -21.46
N VAL A 11 5.14 8.28 -21.03
CA VAL A 11 5.87 8.78 -19.85
C VAL A 11 7.33 9.03 -20.19
N ALA A 12 7.95 9.99 -19.48
CA ALA A 12 9.40 10.20 -19.52
C ALA A 12 10.01 9.67 -18.23
N THR A 13 11.08 8.90 -18.34
CA THR A 13 11.91 8.53 -17.21
C THR A 13 12.86 9.67 -16.88
N GLY A 14 13.28 9.79 -15.62
CA GLY A 14 14.27 10.79 -15.21
C GLY A 14 15.71 10.36 -15.61
N ASP A 15 16.59 11.33 -15.71
CA ASP A 15 18.03 11.08 -15.86
C ASP A 15 18.57 10.34 -14.63
N MET A 16 19.48 9.40 -14.86
CA MET A 16 20.16 8.65 -13.82
C MET A 16 21.62 9.07 -13.72
N GLY A 17 22.27 8.80 -12.58
CA GLY A 17 23.66 9.18 -12.37
C GLY A 17 23.89 10.68 -12.27
N VAL A 18 22.90 11.42 -11.73
CA VAL A 18 23.00 12.85 -11.44
C VAL A 18 23.31 13.06 -9.96
N SER A 19 24.16 14.03 -9.62
CA SER A 19 24.44 14.41 -8.24
C SER A 19 23.26 15.17 -7.61
N ARG A 20 23.33 15.44 -6.31
CA ARG A 20 22.32 16.23 -5.62
C ARG A 20 22.27 17.67 -6.14
N GLU A 21 23.38 18.19 -6.62
CA GLU A 21 23.57 19.53 -7.17
C GLU A 21 23.16 19.61 -8.66
N GLY A 22 22.78 18.46 -9.28
CA GLY A 22 22.36 18.40 -10.69
C GLY A 22 23.50 18.09 -11.67
N GLU A 23 24.72 17.81 -11.20
CA GLU A 23 25.86 17.51 -12.06
C GLU A 23 25.85 16.04 -12.52
N GLN A 24 26.27 15.80 -13.74
CA GLN A 24 26.41 14.45 -14.29
C GLN A 24 27.61 13.73 -13.68
N LYS A 25 27.38 12.52 -13.15
CA LYS A 25 28.43 11.61 -12.67
C LYS A 25 28.95 10.74 -13.82
N GLY A 26 30.03 10.02 -13.57
CA GLY A 26 30.56 9.06 -14.56
C GLY A 26 29.61 7.93 -14.95
N SER A 27 28.53 7.71 -14.14
CA SER A 27 27.44 6.75 -14.42
C SER A 27 26.19 7.43 -15.00
N PHE A 28 26.31 8.62 -15.54
CA PHE A 28 25.18 9.33 -16.13
C PHE A 28 24.56 8.55 -17.28
N THR A 29 23.24 8.45 -17.24
CA THR A 29 22.42 7.88 -18.32
C THR A 29 21.20 8.76 -18.51
N PRO A 30 20.95 9.29 -19.72
CA PRO A 30 19.77 10.13 -19.96
C PRO A 30 18.49 9.33 -19.82
N GLY A 31 17.42 10.01 -19.45
CA GLY A 31 16.09 9.45 -19.43
C GLY A 31 15.55 9.14 -20.83
N TYR A 32 14.50 8.35 -20.87
CA TYR A 32 13.82 7.94 -22.12
C TYR A 32 12.38 8.43 -22.14
N GLU A 33 11.90 8.74 -23.33
CA GLU A 33 10.47 8.88 -23.59
C GLU A 33 9.90 7.52 -24.02
N LEU A 34 9.01 6.97 -23.22
CA LEU A 34 8.29 5.74 -23.51
C LEU A 34 6.90 6.10 -24.02
N ARG A 35 6.65 5.92 -25.31
CA ARG A 35 5.41 6.28 -25.97
C ARG A 35 4.50 5.07 -26.20
N GLY A 36 3.20 5.23 -26.03
CA GLY A 36 2.20 4.18 -26.22
C GLY A 36 0.86 4.75 -26.67
N LYS A 37 0.03 3.89 -27.24
CA LYS A 37 -1.36 4.26 -27.61
C LYS A 37 -2.20 4.56 -26.37
N TYR A 38 -1.95 3.86 -25.27
CA TYR A 38 -2.55 4.07 -23.96
C TYR A 38 -1.51 3.92 -22.88
N THR A 39 -1.64 4.69 -21.82
CA THR A 39 -0.78 4.59 -20.62
C THR A 39 -1.64 4.18 -19.43
N ILE A 40 -1.27 3.07 -18.78
CA ILE A 40 -1.95 2.55 -17.60
C ILE A 40 -1.15 2.97 -16.36
N PHE A 41 -1.78 3.73 -15.46
CA PHE A 41 -1.16 4.20 -14.22
C PHE A 41 -1.55 3.24 -13.08
N ALA A 42 -0.57 2.49 -12.60
CA ALA A 42 -0.70 1.46 -11.57
C ALA A 42 0.37 1.62 -10.48
N GLU A 43 0.64 2.85 -10.07
CA GLU A 43 1.78 3.23 -9.20
C GLU A 43 1.52 2.95 -7.70
N GLY A 44 0.35 2.43 -7.35
CA GLY A 44 -0.02 2.18 -5.96
C GLY A 44 -0.71 3.37 -5.28
N CYS A 45 -0.85 3.31 -3.96
CA CYS A 45 -1.72 4.22 -3.21
C CYS A 45 -1.35 5.71 -3.28
N ARG A 46 -0.13 6.04 -3.65
CA ARG A 46 0.37 7.43 -3.77
C ARG A 46 1.27 7.60 -5.00
N GLY A 47 0.79 7.15 -6.14
CA GLY A 47 1.48 7.31 -7.42
C GLY A 47 1.87 8.76 -7.71
N HIS A 48 3.08 8.97 -8.21
CA HIS A 48 3.55 10.32 -8.53
C HIS A 48 2.84 10.89 -9.74
N LEU A 49 2.71 10.11 -10.80
CA LEU A 49 2.06 10.50 -12.03
C LEU A 49 0.52 10.47 -11.87
N GLY A 50 -0.01 9.46 -11.17
CA GLY A 50 -1.44 9.39 -10.85
C GLY A 50 -1.95 10.64 -10.13
N LYS A 51 -1.19 11.19 -9.17
CA LYS A 51 -1.53 12.46 -8.51
C LYS A 51 -1.52 13.65 -9.47
N GLN A 52 -0.60 13.69 -10.42
CA GLN A 52 -0.55 14.74 -11.43
C GLN A 52 -1.76 14.67 -12.35
N LEU A 53 -2.14 13.46 -12.79
CA LEU A 53 -3.35 13.25 -13.60
C LEU A 53 -4.60 13.66 -12.85
N ILE A 54 -4.77 13.18 -11.62
CA ILE A 54 -5.94 13.52 -10.79
C ILE A 54 -6.08 15.03 -10.66
N LYS A 55 -4.98 15.76 -10.42
CA LYS A 55 -4.97 17.21 -10.32
C LYS A 55 -5.25 17.88 -11.65
N LYS A 56 -4.56 17.49 -12.75
CA LYS A 56 -4.67 18.11 -14.07
C LYS A 56 -6.09 18.00 -14.65
N PHE A 57 -6.71 16.81 -14.52
CA PHE A 57 -8.01 16.52 -15.09
C PHE A 57 -9.16 16.59 -14.06
N GLU A 58 -8.89 17.08 -12.86
CA GLU A 58 -9.87 17.18 -11.75
C GLU A 58 -10.65 15.88 -11.51
N LEU A 59 -9.97 14.74 -11.58
CA LEU A 59 -10.62 13.42 -11.60
C LEU A 59 -11.37 13.10 -10.32
N ASN A 60 -10.99 13.69 -9.19
CA ASN A 60 -11.61 13.50 -7.88
C ASN A 60 -12.65 14.56 -7.52
N LYS A 61 -13.05 15.43 -8.44
CA LYS A 61 -13.98 16.54 -8.19
C LYS A 61 -15.31 16.11 -7.56
N ASN A 62 -15.80 14.92 -7.96
CA ASN A 62 -17.08 14.37 -7.49
C ASN A 62 -16.87 13.15 -6.55
N SER A 63 -15.66 12.92 -6.08
CA SER A 63 -15.34 11.80 -5.18
C SER A 63 -15.33 12.26 -3.73
N GLY A 64 -15.59 11.33 -2.81
CA GLY A 64 -15.37 11.53 -1.39
C GLY A 64 -13.87 11.63 -1.05
N THR A 65 -13.58 12.04 0.19
CA THR A 65 -12.21 12.14 0.68
C THR A 65 -11.53 10.77 0.71
N GLN A 66 -10.33 10.68 0.14
CA GLN A 66 -9.52 9.48 0.26
C GLN A 66 -8.91 9.37 1.66
N HIS A 67 -8.97 8.19 2.22
CA HIS A 67 -8.34 7.83 3.49
C HIS A 67 -7.18 6.88 3.25
N TYR A 68 -6.19 6.94 4.13
CA TYR A 68 -4.98 6.14 4.02
C TYR A 68 -4.75 5.33 5.30
N GLY A 69 -4.17 4.17 5.14
CA GLY A 69 -3.64 3.36 6.21
C GLY A 69 -2.18 3.00 5.96
N ILE A 70 -1.54 2.48 6.97
CA ILE A 70 -0.24 1.83 6.85
C ILE A 70 -0.36 0.37 7.26
N GLY A 71 0.16 -0.53 6.43
CA GLY A 71 0.31 -1.94 6.76
C GLY A 71 1.76 -2.25 7.06
N LEU A 72 2.01 -2.83 8.24
CA LEU A 72 3.29 -3.41 8.61
C LEU A 72 3.17 -4.92 8.52
N LYS A 73 4.18 -5.58 8.00
CA LYS A 73 4.19 -7.03 7.78
C LYS A 73 5.54 -7.61 8.15
N GLU A 74 5.52 -8.78 8.77
CA GLU A 74 6.70 -9.59 9.02
C GLU A 74 6.47 -11.02 8.51
N LEU A 75 7.56 -11.68 8.13
CA LEU A 75 7.62 -13.10 7.83
C LEU A 75 8.54 -13.76 8.84
N TRP A 76 8.09 -14.83 9.45
CA TRP A 76 8.80 -15.58 10.48
C TRP A 76 8.93 -17.04 10.11
N SER A 77 10.06 -17.66 10.43
CA SER A 77 10.19 -19.12 10.56
C SER A 77 9.85 -19.48 12.00
N VAL A 78 8.98 -20.46 12.19
CA VAL A 78 8.53 -20.87 13.52
C VAL A 78 8.81 -22.35 13.74
N ALA A 79 8.82 -22.79 15.00
CA ALA A 79 8.99 -24.20 15.34
C ALA A 79 7.86 -25.05 14.75
N PRO A 80 8.14 -26.26 14.21
CA PRO A 80 7.14 -27.10 13.58
C PRO A 80 5.92 -27.39 14.46
N GLU A 81 6.12 -27.57 15.76
CA GLU A 81 5.06 -27.83 16.74
C GLU A 81 4.17 -26.61 17.00
N LYS A 82 4.61 -25.40 16.63
CA LYS A 82 3.83 -24.16 16.70
C LYS A 82 3.12 -23.85 15.38
N HIS A 83 3.44 -24.59 14.34
CA HIS A 83 2.90 -24.35 13.00
C HIS A 83 1.63 -25.18 12.75
N VAL A 84 0.60 -24.52 12.21
CA VAL A 84 -0.67 -25.17 11.79
C VAL A 84 -0.92 -24.82 10.33
N PRO A 85 -0.56 -25.68 9.37
CA PRO A 85 -0.65 -25.38 7.94
C PRO A 85 -2.02 -24.85 7.52
N GLY A 86 -2.03 -23.70 6.81
CA GLY A 86 -3.24 -23.09 6.28
C GLY A 86 -4.11 -22.36 7.31
N LYS A 87 -3.72 -22.31 8.58
CA LYS A 87 -4.44 -21.53 9.60
C LYS A 87 -4.37 -20.05 9.29
N VAL A 88 -5.51 -19.38 9.33
CA VAL A 88 -5.68 -17.95 9.10
C VAL A 88 -6.38 -17.33 10.28
N ILE A 89 -5.80 -16.25 10.83
CA ILE A 89 -6.38 -15.46 11.90
C ILE A 89 -6.49 -14.02 11.42
N HIS A 90 -7.67 -13.43 11.55
CA HIS A 90 -7.89 -11.99 11.47
C HIS A 90 -8.44 -11.49 12.79
N ALA A 91 -7.96 -10.32 13.22
CA ALA A 91 -8.45 -9.67 14.44
C ALA A 91 -8.57 -8.17 14.25
N VAL A 92 -9.43 -7.54 15.06
CA VAL A 92 -9.62 -6.09 15.14
C VAL A 92 -9.56 -5.65 16.59
N GLY A 93 -9.31 -4.37 16.83
CA GLY A 93 -9.20 -3.80 18.18
C GLY A 93 -7.76 -3.85 18.69
N TRP A 94 -7.56 -4.28 19.93
CA TRP A 94 -6.26 -4.24 20.58
C TRP A 94 -5.11 -4.78 19.69
N PRO A 95 -3.95 -4.08 19.63
CA PRO A 95 -3.54 -2.89 20.42
C PRO A 95 -4.11 -1.57 19.90
N LEU A 96 -4.78 -1.58 18.76
CA LEU A 96 -5.45 -0.42 18.19
C LEU A 96 -6.82 -0.18 18.85
N GLY A 97 -7.33 1.03 18.69
CA GLY A 97 -8.63 1.41 19.21
C GLY A 97 -9.79 1.11 18.25
N LEU A 98 -11.01 1.32 18.73
CA LEU A 98 -12.25 1.19 17.94
C LEU A 98 -13.10 2.46 18.00
N LYS A 99 -12.69 3.47 18.79
CA LYS A 99 -13.43 4.71 18.98
C LYS A 99 -13.00 5.79 17.97
N PRO A 100 -13.86 6.76 17.68
CA PRO A 100 -13.51 7.92 16.89
C PRO A 100 -12.26 8.63 17.44
N GLY A 101 -11.30 8.97 16.56
CA GLY A 101 -10.03 9.60 16.92
C GLY A 101 -8.93 8.63 17.38
N GLU A 102 -9.26 7.40 17.71
CA GLU A 102 -8.25 6.36 17.91
C GLU A 102 -7.75 5.81 16.56
N ALA A 103 -6.55 5.24 16.55
CA ALA A 103 -6.08 4.49 15.39
C ALA A 103 -6.87 3.19 15.27
N THR A 104 -7.81 3.16 14.34
CA THR A 104 -8.52 1.94 14.00
C THR A 104 -7.70 1.08 13.06
N GLY A 105 -8.02 -0.20 12.97
CA GLY A 105 -7.33 -1.11 12.05
C GLY A 105 -7.57 -2.57 12.40
N GLY A 106 -6.66 -3.40 11.97
CA GLY A 106 -6.75 -4.84 12.21
C GLY A 106 -5.41 -5.53 12.05
N THR A 107 -5.42 -6.80 12.36
CA THR A 107 -4.23 -7.65 12.31
C THR A 107 -4.54 -8.94 11.57
N PHE A 108 -3.49 -9.58 11.08
CA PHE A 108 -3.58 -10.90 10.48
C PHE A 108 -2.39 -11.76 10.88
N LEU A 109 -2.61 -13.08 10.93
CA LEU A 109 -1.58 -14.08 11.07
C LEU A 109 -1.95 -15.26 10.17
N TYR A 110 -1.04 -15.61 9.25
CA TYR A 110 -1.23 -16.69 8.27
C TYR A 110 -0.11 -17.71 8.40
N HIS A 111 -0.47 -18.97 8.60
CA HIS A 111 0.46 -20.09 8.53
C HIS A 111 0.65 -20.50 7.06
N LEU A 112 1.83 -20.25 6.54
CA LEU A 112 2.25 -20.51 5.17
C LEU A 112 2.95 -21.88 5.07
N PRO A 113 3.30 -22.39 3.88
CA PRO A 113 4.19 -23.54 3.75
C PRO A 113 5.52 -23.36 4.48
N ASP A 114 6.27 -24.45 4.65
CA ASP A 114 7.66 -24.47 5.16
C ASP A 114 7.84 -23.90 6.58
N ASN A 115 6.88 -24.15 7.48
CA ASN A 115 6.87 -23.62 8.84
C ASN A 115 7.01 -22.11 8.92
N GLN A 116 6.50 -21.41 7.92
CA GLN A 116 6.51 -19.95 7.91
C GLN A 116 5.18 -19.39 8.40
N VAL A 117 5.28 -18.23 9.03
CA VAL A 117 4.12 -17.45 9.47
C VAL A 117 4.28 -16.00 8.98
N SER A 118 3.28 -15.53 8.24
CA SER A 118 3.17 -14.13 7.85
C SER A 118 2.20 -13.43 8.80
N LEU A 119 2.65 -12.37 9.43
CA LEU A 119 1.82 -11.59 10.34
C LEU A 119 1.91 -10.10 10.03
N GLY A 120 0.87 -9.36 10.37
CA GLY A 120 0.86 -7.93 10.13
C GLY A 120 -0.21 -7.17 10.89
N LEU A 121 0.01 -5.87 10.97
CA LEU A 121 -0.89 -4.90 11.56
C LEU A 121 -1.15 -3.79 10.54
N ILE A 122 -2.41 -3.45 10.36
CA ILE A 122 -2.85 -2.33 9.54
C ILE A 122 -3.42 -1.26 10.47
N ALA A 123 -2.86 -0.06 10.41
CA ALA A 123 -3.34 1.09 11.17
C ALA A 123 -3.87 2.17 10.23
N ASP A 124 -5.05 2.70 10.53
CA ASP A 124 -5.57 3.91 9.90
C ASP A 124 -4.69 5.10 10.25
N LEU A 125 -4.41 5.96 9.28
CA LEU A 125 -3.56 7.14 9.50
C LEU A 125 -4.34 8.40 9.91
N SER A 126 -5.65 8.28 10.09
CA SER A 126 -6.53 9.40 10.51
C SER A 126 -6.71 9.48 12.04
N TYR A 127 -5.77 8.98 12.83
CA TYR A 127 -5.82 9.06 14.30
C TYR A 127 -5.36 10.42 14.83
N SER A 128 -5.88 10.79 15.99
CA SER A 128 -5.65 12.10 16.62
C SER A 128 -4.44 12.14 17.56
N ASN A 129 -3.95 10.97 18.02
CA ASN A 129 -2.81 10.90 18.95
C ASN A 129 -1.47 11.00 18.19
N PRO A 130 -0.75 12.14 18.23
CA PRO A 130 0.51 12.29 17.51
C PRO A 130 1.66 11.43 18.05
N HIS A 131 1.51 10.86 19.23
CA HIS A 131 2.53 10.00 19.86
C HIS A 131 2.35 8.52 19.56
N MET A 132 1.27 8.14 18.87
CA MET A 132 1.05 6.76 18.47
C MET A 132 1.99 6.38 17.32
N SER A 133 2.72 5.29 17.51
CA SER A 133 3.60 4.70 16.50
C SER A 133 3.01 3.36 16.03
N PRO A 134 2.63 3.23 14.75
CA PRO A 134 2.16 1.95 14.22
C PRO A 134 3.17 0.81 14.39
N TYR A 135 4.46 1.13 14.35
CA TYR A 135 5.53 0.17 14.60
C TYR A 135 5.48 -0.36 16.05
N ASP A 136 5.40 0.54 17.03
CA ASP A 136 5.36 0.14 18.44
C ASP A 136 4.09 -0.65 18.76
N GLU A 137 2.96 -0.28 18.15
CA GLU A 137 1.71 -1.02 18.30
C GLU A 137 1.83 -2.45 17.70
N MET A 138 2.56 -2.62 16.59
CA MET A 138 2.86 -3.95 16.07
C MET A 138 3.76 -4.75 17.04
N GLN A 139 4.75 -4.11 17.67
CA GLN A 139 5.57 -4.78 18.69
C GLN A 139 4.71 -5.20 19.88
N ARG A 140 3.85 -4.31 20.41
CA ARG A 140 2.90 -4.64 21.49
C ARG A 140 2.00 -5.82 21.10
N TRP A 141 1.45 -5.83 19.89
CA TRP A 141 0.60 -6.91 19.40
C TRP A 141 1.31 -8.27 19.39
N LYS A 142 2.58 -8.32 19.07
CA LYS A 142 3.37 -9.58 19.11
C LYS A 142 3.49 -10.17 20.51
N HIS A 143 3.33 -9.38 21.56
CA HIS A 143 3.30 -9.86 22.94
C HIS A 143 1.92 -10.40 23.38
N HIS A 144 0.90 -10.31 22.56
CA HIS A 144 -0.38 -10.95 22.85
C HIS A 144 -0.19 -12.48 22.93
N PRO A 145 -0.75 -13.19 23.96
CA PRO A 145 -0.50 -14.61 24.17
C PRO A 145 -0.72 -15.51 22.93
N LEU A 146 -1.77 -15.25 22.16
CA LEU A 146 -2.07 -16.00 20.92
C LEU A 146 -1.01 -15.80 19.82
N ILE A 147 -0.25 -14.74 19.86
CA ILE A 147 0.77 -14.41 18.84
C ILE A 147 2.14 -14.82 19.36
N SER A 148 2.47 -14.43 20.61
CA SER A 148 3.76 -14.74 21.23
C SER A 148 4.00 -16.25 21.33
N ASP A 149 2.96 -17.03 21.60
CA ASP A 149 3.09 -18.48 21.63
C ASP A 149 3.52 -19.07 20.28
N VAL A 150 2.94 -18.57 19.18
CA VAL A 150 3.31 -18.98 17.81
C VAL A 150 4.74 -18.57 17.46
N LEU A 151 5.16 -17.38 17.90
CA LEU A 151 6.48 -16.82 17.56
C LEU A 151 7.61 -17.27 18.48
N GLN A 152 7.29 -17.92 19.60
CA GLN A 152 8.29 -18.34 20.59
C GLN A 152 9.31 -19.30 19.98
N GLY A 153 10.60 -18.95 20.09
CA GLY A 153 11.69 -19.72 19.49
C GLY A 153 11.85 -19.55 17.99
N GLY A 154 10.99 -18.75 17.35
CA GLY A 154 11.07 -18.46 15.92
C GLY A 154 12.05 -17.34 15.57
N GLU A 155 12.34 -17.22 14.29
CA GLU A 155 13.22 -16.20 13.72
C GLU A 155 12.47 -15.36 12.68
N ARG A 156 12.65 -14.01 12.73
CA ARG A 156 12.10 -13.11 11.73
C ARG A 156 12.94 -13.13 10.46
N ILE A 157 12.38 -13.63 9.37
CA ILE A 157 13.04 -13.75 8.06
C ILE A 157 13.06 -12.39 7.33
N SER A 158 11.93 -11.68 7.34
CA SER A 158 11.80 -10.41 6.62
C SER A 158 10.71 -9.52 7.21
N TYR A 159 10.75 -8.25 6.83
CA TYR A 159 9.75 -7.26 7.23
C TYR A 159 9.56 -6.18 6.16
N GLY A 160 8.45 -5.47 6.23
CA GLY A 160 8.20 -4.32 5.38
C GLY A 160 6.96 -3.55 5.80
N ALA A 161 6.84 -2.35 5.27
CA ALA A 161 5.66 -1.51 5.47
C ALA A 161 5.24 -0.89 4.14
N ARG A 162 3.93 -0.70 3.96
CA ARG A 162 3.34 -0.04 2.80
C ARG A 162 2.14 0.78 3.24
N ALA A 163 2.05 2.00 2.70
CA ALA A 163 0.81 2.74 2.73
C ALA A 163 -0.22 2.07 1.80
N LEU A 164 -1.49 2.22 2.12
CA LEU A 164 -2.61 1.70 1.34
C LEU A 164 -3.77 2.69 1.36
N VAL A 165 -4.63 2.62 0.36
CA VAL A 165 -5.86 3.41 0.29
C VAL A 165 -6.96 2.76 1.14
N LYS A 166 -7.86 3.57 1.69
CA LYS A 166 -8.92 3.10 2.59
C LYS A 166 -10.25 3.82 2.41
N GLY A 167 -10.34 4.75 1.45
CA GLY A 167 -11.54 5.58 1.23
C GLY A 167 -12.75 4.82 0.69
N GLY A 168 -12.54 3.61 0.17
CA GLY A 168 -13.62 2.79 -0.39
C GLY A 168 -14.16 3.34 -1.72
N PHE A 169 -15.33 2.82 -2.12
CA PHE A 169 -15.95 3.14 -3.42
C PHE A 169 -16.20 4.64 -3.62
N GLN A 170 -16.60 5.34 -2.57
CA GLN A 170 -16.91 6.78 -2.63
C GLN A 170 -15.70 7.66 -2.95
N ALA A 171 -14.49 7.18 -2.65
CA ALA A 171 -13.24 7.92 -2.88
C ALA A 171 -12.58 7.59 -4.23
N ILE A 172 -13.17 6.70 -5.03
CA ILE A 172 -12.64 6.36 -6.36
C ILE A 172 -12.83 7.56 -7.29
N PRO A 173 -11.77 8.07 -7.94
CA PRO A 173 -11.86 9.17 -8.89
C PRO A 173 -12.44 8.69 -10.25
N LYS A 174 -12.67 9.60 -11.17
CA LYS A 174 -12.86 9.23 -12.56
C LYS A 174 -11.61 8.50 -13.06
N LEU A 175 -11.79 7.32 -13.65
CA LEU A 175 -10.68 6.41 -13.93
C LEU A 175 -9.94 6.70 -15.23
N THR A 176 -10.61 7.36 -16.18
CA THR A 176 -10.10 7.50 -17.54
C THR A 176 -9.85 8.96 -17.91
N VAL A 177 -8.76 9.17 -18.64
CA VAL A 177 -8.41 10.43 -19.31
C VAL A 177 -8.12 10.12 -20.79
N PRO A 178 -8.07 11.13 -21.68
CA PRO A 178 -7.61 10.89 -23.05
C PRO A 178 -6.21 10.22 -23.03
N GLY A 179 -6.08 9.06 -23.66
CA GLY A 179 -4.83 8.30 -23.76
C GLY A 179 -4.34 7.61 -22.47
N GLY A 180 -5.11 7.66 -21.36
CA GLY A 180 -4.68 7.04 -20.12
C GLY A 180 -5.77 6.60 -19.16
N LEU A 181 -5.42 5.73 -18.20
CA LEU A 181 -6.33 5.27 -17.16
C LEU A 181 -5.60 4.94 -15.85
N LEU A 182 -6.31 5.12 -14.73
CA LEU A 182 -5.88 4.74 -13.39
C LEU A 182 -6.43 3.37 -13.01
N VAL A 183 -5.60 2.51 -12.41
CA VAL A 183 -6.01 1.16 -11.97
C VAL A 183 -5.45 0.84 -10.57
N GLY A 184 -6.00 -0.18 -9.94
CA GLY A 184 -5.54 -0.67 -8.65
C GLY A 184 -5.60 0.38 -7.53
N ASP A 185 -4.64 0.35 -6.63
CA ASP A 185 -4.55 1.29 -5.51
C ASP A 185 -4.30 2.74 -5.94
N ASP A 186 -3.73 2.96 -7.13
CA ASP A 186 -3.56 4.30 -7.70
C ASP A 186 -4.92 4.98 -7.95
N ALA A 187 -5.92 4.18 -8.30
CA ALA A 187 -7.32 4.61 -8.42
C ALA A 187 -8.13 4.44 -7.12
N GLY A 188 -7.55 3.87 -6.06
CA GLY A 188 -8.26 3.64 -4.80
C GLY A 188 -9.01 2.29 -4.71
N PHE A 189 -8.69 1.32 -5.55
CA PHE A 189 -9.35 0.00 -5.58
C PHE A 189 -8.86 -0.91 -4.44
N LEU A 190 -9.35 -0.68 -3.23
CA LEU A 190 -9.15 -1.57 -2.10
C LEU A 190 -10.48 -1.82 -1.39
N ASN A 191 -10.82 -3.09 -1.18
CA ASN A 191 -11.96 -3.44 -0.33
C ASN A 191 -11.50 -3.42 1.14
N PHE A 192 -11.72 -2.32 1.84
CA PHE A 192 -11.20 -2.13 3.20
C PHE A 192 -11.86 -3.07 4.21
N LEU A 193 -13.12 -3.47 4.02
CA LEU A 193 -13.81 -4.42 4.90
C LEU A 193 -13.19 -5.82 4.84
N LYS A 194 -12.72 -6.23 3.66
CA LYS A 194 -11.98 -7.48 3.47
C LYS A 194 -10.49 -7.34 3.70
N ILE A 195 -9.98 -6.11 3.88
CA ILE A 195 -8.54 -5.78 3.96
C ILE A 195 -7.76 -6.32 2.76
N LYS A 196 -8.36 -6.36 1.58
CA LYS A 196 -7.78 -6.97 0.37
C LYS A 196 -7.93 -6.03 -0.82
N GLY A 197 -6.81 -5.79 -1.53
CA GLY A 197 -6.76 -4.97 -2.73
C GLY A 197 -6.51 -5.75 -4.02
N SER A 198 -5.85 -6.93 -3.95
CA SER A 198 -5.42 -7.64 -5.15
C SER A 198 -6.54 -7.99 -6.10
N HIS A 199 -7.68 -8.51 -5.61
CA HIS A 199 -8.82 -8.87 -6.46
C HIS A 199 -9.51 -7.64 -7.07
N THR A 200 -9.57 -6.53 -6.34
CA THR A 200 -10.14 -5.27 -6.85
C THR A 200 -9.19 -4.59 -7.83
N ALA A 201 -7.88 -4.65 -7.59
CA ALA A 201 -6.86 -4.17 -8.53
C ALA A 201 -6.93 -4.94 -9.87
N MET A 202 -6.96 -6.27 -9.83
CA MET A 202 -7.14 -7.11 -11.03
C MET A 202 -8.45 -6.81 -11.74
N LYS A 203 -9.55 -6.60 -11.01
CA LYS A 203 -10.85 -6.26 -11.60
C LYS A 203 -10.84 -4.89 -12.25
N SER A 204 -10.06 -3.92 -11.75
CA SER A 204 -9.96 -2.58 -12.35
C SER A 204 -9.17 -2.56 -13.65
N GLY A 205 -8.12 -3.39 -13.77
CA GLY A 205 -7.34 -3.56 -14.99
C GLY A 205 -8.07 -4.37 -16.03
#